data_1541ec44f826806bf2c794336243a621
#
_entry.id   1541ec44f826806bf2c794336243a621
#
_cell.length_a   1.000
_cell.length_b   1.000
_cell.length_c   1.000
_cell.angle_alpha   90.00
_cell.angle_beta   90.00
_cell.angle_gamma   90.00
#
_symmetry.space_group_name_H-M   'P 1'
#
loop_
_entity.id
_entity.type
_entity.pdbx_description
1 polymer ?
#
loop_
_entity_poly.entity_id
_entity_poly.type
_entity_poly.pdbx_seq_one_letter_code
_entity_poly.pdbx_strand_id
1 'polypeptide(L)'
;MKYGKFLPENGTIGFVAPSFGCNIEPYKSAFENAQKVWTKEGYSLSLGPNVYEGCGIGISNTPEKCAQEFNEWYEKEDVDVLISCGGGELMCEILPYVDFEKIRQEEPKWFMGYSDNTNLLFLLATLCDTAGIYGPCAAAFGMEPWHESLKNSMEILTGMCKKVHNYDKWEREGLKTEENPLVPYNVTEKFELRTWTAEDGLSTGKEPEEIQSVSDCNKISRDKVSAGEPHKIINEREEIAVKGRLLGGCLDCLATLCGTKFDKVEEFNEKYKEDGVLWFLEACDLNVMGIRRALWQLDESGWFKNTKGFFKMEMLLLKIISEGDCYGYQIGRAHV
;
A
#
# COMPACT_ATOMS: atom_id res chain seq x y z
N MET A 1 3.27 -17.84 -8.13
CA MET A 1 3.15 -16.39 -8.40
C MET A 1 4.06 -16.04 -9.56
N LYS A 2 3.53 -15.34 -10.53
CA LYS A 2 4.26 -14.83 -11.70
C LYS A 2 4.86 -13.45 -11.38
N TYR A 3 5.98 -13.14 -12.00
CA TYR A 3 6.68 -11.86 -11.81
C TYR A 3 6.90 -11.19 -13.16
N GLY A 4 6.68 -9.88 -13.23
CA GLY A 4 6.98 -9.09 -14.41
C GLY A 4 8.45 -9.11 -14.80
N LYS A 5 8.75 -8.82 -16.06
CA LYS A 5 10.12 -8.56 -16.48
C LYS A 5 10.57 -7.22 -15.91
N PHE A 6 11.83 -7.12 -15.56
CA PHE A 6 12.40 -5.84 -15.11
C PHE A 6 12.43 -4.83 -16.25
N LEU A 7 12.26 -3.56 -15.89
CA LEU A 7 12.38 -2.44 -16.84
C LEU A 7 13.81 -2.42 -17.43
N PRO A 8 13.97 -2.64 -18.74
CA PRO A 8 15.29 -2.63 -19.35
C PRO A 8 15.84 -1.20 -19.48
N GLU A 9 17.14 -1.09 -19.71
CA GLU A 9 17.75 0.18 -20.11
C GLU A 9 17.08 0.69 -21.39
N ASN A 10 16.70 1.97 -21.41
CA ASN A 10 15.89 2.61 -22.48
C ASN A 10 14.52 1.96 -22.73
N GLY A 11 13.99 1.21 -21.76
CA GLY A 11 12.66 0.62 -21.82
C GLY A 11 11.53 1.64 -21.80
N THR A 12 10.31 1.14 -21.92
CA THR A 12 9.10 1.97 -21.95
C THR A 12 8.33 1.86 -20.64
N ILE A 13 8.11 3.01 -19.97
CA ILE A 13 7.25 3.12 -18.81
C ILE A 13 5.85 3.55 -19.26
N GLY A 14 4.86 2.71 -18.98
CA GLY A 14 3.44 3.03 -19.18
C GLY A 14 2.86 3.73 -17.94
N PHE A 15 2.13 4.80 -18.16
CA PHE A 15 1.40 5.51 -17.12
C PHE A 15 -0.09 5.34 -17.33
N VAL A 16 -0.78 4.96 -16.26
CA VAL A 16 -2.22 4.76 -16.25
C VAL A 16 -2.85 5.49 -15.06
N ALA A 17 -4.07 5.89 -15.21
CA ALA A 17 -4.84 6.56 -14.14
C ALA A 17 -6.12 5.78 -13.82
N PRO A 18 -6.01 4.56 -13.28
CA PRO A 18 -7.17 3.73 -12.97
C PRO A 18 -7.99 4.28 -11.79
N SER A 19 -7.45 5.22 -11.05
CA SER A 19 -8.13 6.00 -10.04
C SER A 19 -7.90 7.50 -10.29
N PHE A 20 -6.99 8.17 -9.57
CA PHE A 20 -6.75 9.59 -9.74
C PHE A 20 -5.84 9.88 -10.94
N GLY A 21 -6.25 10.84 -11.79
CA GLY A 21 -5.41 11.44 -12.82
C GLY A 21 -4.74 12.73 -12.32
N CYS A 22 -3.52 13.01 -12.81
CA CYS A 22 -2.76 14.20 -12.41
C CYS A 22 -3.27 15.48 -13.10
N ASN A 23 -4.57 15.81 -12.95
CA ASN A 23 -5.23 16.93 -13.62
C ASN A 23 -5.22 18.23 -12.82
N ILE A 24 -4.85 18.19 -11.54
CA ILE A 24 -4.81 19.33 -10.62
C ILE A 24 -3.42 19.52 -10.01
N GLU A 25 -3.12 20.75 -9.57
CA GLU A 25 -1.92 21.05 -8.82
C GLU A 25 -2.02 20.50 -7.38
N PRO A 26 -0.92 20.16 -6.76
CA PRO A 26 0.48 20.15 -7.28
C PRO A 26 0.85 18.92 -8.11
N TYR A 27 -0.07 17.97 -8.28
CA TYR A 27 0.20 16.66 -8.90
C TYR A 27 0.51 16.76 -10.38
N LYS A 28 -0.12 17.71 -11.08
CA LYS A 28 0.10 17.95 -12.52
C LYS A 28 1.55 18.36 -12.77
N SER A 29 2.00 19.44 -12.15
CA SER A 29 3.39 19.92 -12.28
C SER A 29 4.41 18.88 -11.84
N ALA A 30 4.12 18.14 -10.76
CA ALA A 30 4.98 17.07 -10.28
C ALA A 30 5.08 15.93 -11.32
N PHE A 31 3.97 15.49 -11.91
CA PHE A 31 4.00 14.43 -12.92
C PHE A 31 4.67 14.89 -14.23
N GLU A 32 4.45 16.13 -14.65
CA GLU A 32 5.18 16.70 -15.79
C GLU A 32 6.70 16.73 -15.56
N ASN A 33 7.13 17.02 -14.33
CA ASN A 33 8.54 16.99 -13.99
C ASN A 33 9.09 15.56 -13.96
N ALA A 34 8.35 14.60 -13.39
CA ALA A 34 8.72 13.19 -13.42
C ALA A 34 8.98 12.68 -14.85
N GLN A 35 8.11 13.03 -15.79
CA GLN A 35 8.28 12.67 -17.19
C GLN A 35 9.58 13.23 -17.78
N LYS A 36 9.94 14.48 -17.46
CA LYS A 36 11.21 15.10 -17.90
C LYS A 36 12.42 14.34 -17.34
N VAL A 37 12.35 13.94 -16.06
CA VAL A 37 13.42 13.19 -15.40
C VAL A 37 13.60 11.83 -16.08
N TRP A 38 12.56 11.04 -16.25
CA TRP A 38 12.65 9.72 -16.89
C TRP A 38 13.09 9.79 -18.35
N THR A 39 12.58 10.78 -19.11
CA THR A 39 13.04 11.00 -20.49
C THR A 39 14.52 11.34 -20.54
N LYS A 40 15.02 12.15 -19.59
CA LYS A 40 16.45 12.50 -19.49
C LYS A 40 17.31 11.27 -19.13
N GLU A 41 16.76 10.34 -18.38
CA GLU A 41 17.41 9.06 -18.04
C GLU A 41 17.32 8.03 -19.18
N GLY A 42 16.68 8.36 -20.30
CA GLY A 42 16.65 7.55 -21.52
C GLY A 42 15.41 6.68 -21.66
N TYR A 43 14.45 6.71 -20.74
CA TYR A 43 13.22 5.93 -20.84
C TYR A 43 12.24 6.52 -21.86
N SER A 44 11.56 5.64 -22.58
CA SER A 44 10.37 5.99 -23.37
C SER A 44 9.13 6.01 -22.47
N LEU A 45 8.18 6.91 -22.76
CA LEU A 45 6.99 7.09 -21.96
C LEU A 45 5.74 6.82 -22.80
N SER A 46 4.83 5.98 -22.30
CA SER A 46 3.53 5.68 -22.89
C SER A 46 2.42 6.15 -21.97
N LEU A 47 1.80 7.29 -22.28
CA LEU A 47 0.77 7.89 -21.44
C LEU A 47 -0.61 7.38 -21.82
N GLY A 48 -1.34 6.89 -20.83
CA GLY A 48 -2.75 6.55 -20.96
C GLY A 48 -3.64 7.80 -21.16
N PRO A 49 -4.81 7.64 -21.78
CA PRO A 49 -5.69 8.76 -22.08
C PRO A 49 -6.25 9.48 -20.86
N ASN A 50 -6.26 8.84 -19.69
CA ASN A 50 -6.85 9.40 -18.47
C ASN A 50 -5.83 10.07 -17.53
N VAL A 51 -4.54 10.05 -17.86
CA VAL A 51 -3.47 10.48 -16.92
C VAL A 51 -3.57 11.95 -16.50
N TYR A 52 -4.25 12.79 -17.26
CA TYR A 52 -4.53 14.19 -16.96
C TYR A 52 -6.02 14.50 -16.90
N GLU A 53 -6.89 13.49 -16.79
CA GLU A 53 -8.32 13.67 -16.68
C GLU A 53 -8.78 13.66 -15.22
N GLY A 54 -9.96 14.21 -14.96
CA GLY A 54 -10.63 14.22 -13.68
C GLY A 54 -12.15 14.24 -13.87
N CYS A 55 -12.84 13.25 -13.31
CA CYS A 55 -14.29 13.10 -13.41
C CYS A 55 -14.88 12.97 -12.00
N GLY A 56 -15.52 14.02 -11.51
CA GLY A 56 -16.08 14.00 -10.17
C GLY A 56 -15.02 14.05 -9.07
N ILE A 57 -15.16 13.18 -8.06
CA ILE A 57 -14.30 13.16 -6.88
C ILE A 57 -13.51 11.84 -6.88
N GLY A 58 -12.18 11.93 -6.81
CA GLY A 58 -11.31 10.79 -6.56
C GLY A 58 -11.16 9.76 -7.70
N ILE A 59 -11.59 10.09 -8.93
CA ILE A 59 -11.44 9.25 -10.11
C ILE A 59 -11.07 10.08 -11.34
N SER A 60 -10.26 9.53 -12.23
CA SER A 60 -9.79 10.21 -13.45
C SER A 60 -10.87 10.30 -14.54
N ASN A 61 -11.63 9.24 -14.76
CA ASN A 61 -12.69 9.17 -15.75
C ASN A 61 -13.81 8.25 -15.25
N THR A 62 -14.78 7.90 -16.11
CA THR A 62 -15.79 6.88 -15.74
C THR A 62 -15.12 5.53 -15.46
N PRO A 63 -15.71 4.70 -14.59
CA PRO A 63 -15.14 3.39 -14.25
C PRO A 63 -14.80 2.53 -15.45
N GLU A 64 -15.65 2.51 -16.48
CA GLU A 64 -15.43 1.77 -17.72
C GLU A 64 -14.18 2.24 -18.47
N LYS A 65 -13.99 3.57 -18.58
CA LYS A 65 -12.83 4.15 -19.29
C LYS A 65 -11.54 3.94 -18.52
N CYS A 66 -11.58 4.02 -17.19
CA CYS A 66 -10.44 3.75 -16.34
C CYS A 66 -9.99 2.28 -16.47
N ALA A 67 -10.94 1.35 -16.45
CA ALA A 67 -10.66 -0.06 -16.66
C ALA A 67 -10.18 -0.35 -18.10
N GLN A 68 -10.79 0.28 -19.10
CA GLN A 68 -10.35 0.14 -20.50
C GLN A 68 -8.89 0.57 -20.66
N GLU A 69 -8.50 1.74 -20.12
CA GLU A 69 -7.11 2.19 -20.14
C GLU A 69 -6.18 1.15 -19.51
N PHE A 70 -6.53 0.65 -18.30
CA PHE A 70 -5.70 -0.33 -17.61
C PHE A 70 -5.56 -1.62 -18.43
N ASN A 71 -6.64 -2.17 -18.95
CA ASN A 71 -6.64 -3.38 -19.79
C ASN A 71 -5.74 -3.18 -21.01
N GLU A 72 -5.96 -2.09 -21.77
CA GLU A 72 -5.19 -1.80 -23.00
C GLU A 72 -3.70 -1.63 -22.71
N TRP A 73 -3.31 -0.87 -21.65
CA TRP A 73 -1.90 -0.64 -21.31
C TRP A 73 -1.23 -1.88 -20.75
N TYR A 74 -1.98 -2.74 -20.07
CA TYR A 74 -1.44 -4.02 -19.58
C TYR A 74 -1.09 -4.95 -20.74
N GLU A 75 -1.84 -4.92 -21.83
CA GLU A 75 -1.65 -5.77 -23.03
C GLU A 75 -0.59 -5.24 -24.00
N LYS A 76 -0.27 -3.93 -23.97
CA LYS A 76 0.69 -3.35 -24.92
C LYS A 76 2.06 -4.01 -24.85
N GLU A 77 2.50 -4.62 -25.94
CA GLU A 77 3.80 -5.30 -26.02
C GLU A 77 4.99 -4.34 -25.93
N ASP A 78 4.81 -3.07 -26.33
CA ASP A 78 5.82 -2.01 -26.32
C ASP A 78 5.92 -1.29 -24.96
N VAL A 79 5.19 -1.73 -23.95
CA VAL A 79 5.23 -1.21 -22.57
C VAL A 79 5.81 -2.26 -21.63
N ASP A 80 6.93 -1.95 -21.00
CA ASP A 80 7.64 -2.90 -20.11
C ASP A 80 7.06 -2.96 -18.71
N VAL A 81 6.72 -1.81 -18.12
CA VAL A 81 6.18 -1.68 -16.76
C VAL A 81 5.07 -0.64 -16.71
N LEU A 82 4.16 -0.75 -15.74
CA LEU A 82 3.08 0.20 -15.51
C LEU A 82 3.25 0.91 -14.18
N ILE A 83 3.06 2.23 -14.16
CA ILE A 83 3.03 3.04 -12.95
C ILE A 83 1.70 3.81 -12.92
N SER A 84 0.98 3.72 -11.81
CA SER A 84 -0.22 4.53 -11.59
C SER A 84 0.14 5.99 -11.40
N CYS A 85 -0.63 6.89 -11.99
CA CYS A 85 -0.45 8.34 -11.84
C CYS A 85 -0.62 8.81 -10.40
N GLY A 86 -1.64 8.31 -9.70
CA GLY A 86 -1.95 8.67 -8.34
C GLY A 86 -2.70 7.57 -7.58
N GLY A 87 -2.99 7.82 -6.31
CA GLY A 87 -3.98 7.08 -5.56
C GLY A 87 -5.40 7.44 -6.00
N GLY A 88 -6.30 7.73 -5.09
CA GLY A 88 -7.69 8.13 -5.34
C GLY A 88 -8.62 7.46 -4.35
N GLU A 89 -9.92 7.37 -4.71
CA GLU A 89 -10.95 6.94 -3.77
C GLU A 89 -11.88 5.84 -4.33
N LEU A 90 -12.03 5.75 -5.65
CA LEU A 90 -13.11 4.99 -6.27
C LEU A 90 -12.64 3.90 -7.23
N MET A 91 -11.39 3.44 -7.11
CA MET A 91 -10.90 2.34 -7.96
C MET A 91 -11.71 1.05 -7.79
N CYS A 92 -12.36 0.84 -6.67
CA CYS A 92 -13.24 -0.33 -6.49
C CYS A 92 -14.36 -0.39 -7.55
N GLU A 93 -14.78 0.76 -8.10
CA GLU A 93 -15.84 0.81 -9.13
C GLU A 93 -15.39 0.33 -10.50
N ILE A 94 -14.08 0.37 -10.81
CA ILE A 94 -13.56 -0.10 -12.10
C ILE A 94 -13.48 -1.64 -12.18
N LEU A 95 -13.41 -2.32 -11.03
CA LEU A 95 -13.13 -3.76 -10.95
C LEU A 95 -14.08 -4.65 -11.79
N PRO A 96 -15.38 -4.34 -11.94
CA PRO A 96 -16.27 -5.09 -12.81
C PRO A 96 -15.90 -5.05 -14.30
N TYR A 97 -15.10 -4.07 -14.73
CA TYR A 97 -14.72 -3.81 -16.13
C TYR A 97 -13.27 -4.20 -16.43
N VAL A 98 -12.49 -4.57 -15.40
CA VAL A 98 -11.12 -5.09 -15.58
C VAL A 98 -11.19 -6.54 -16.02
N ASP A 99 -10.48 -6.88 -17.09
CA ASP A 99 -10.42 -8.24 -17.63
C ASP A 99 -9.34 -9.08 -16.95
N PHE A 100 -9.59 -9.46 -15.68
CA PHE A 100 -8.67 -10.28 -14.89
C PHE A 100 -8.39 -11.64 -15.52
N GLU A 101 -9.34 -12.22 -16.30
CA GLU A 101 -9.15 -13.50 -16.97
C GLU A 101 -8.11 -13.39 -18.09
N LYS A 102 -8.16 -12.30 -18.86
CA LYS A 102 -7.18 -12.03 -19.90
C LYS A 102 -5.83 -11.69 -19.30
N ILE A 103 -5.78 -10.79 -18.31
CA ILE A 103 -4.55 -10.44 -17.59
C ILE A 103 -3.85 -11.67 -17.00
N ARG A 104 -4.61 -12.63 -16.49
CA ARG A 104 -4.07 -13.90 -15.97
C ARG A 104 -3.39 -14.74 -17.04
N GLN A 105 -3.79 -14.61 -18.30
CA GLN A 105 -3.23 -15.37 -19.43
C GLN A 105 -2.04 -14.66 -20.08
N GLU A 106 -1.93 -13.34 -19.92
CA GLU A 106 -0.86 -12.53 -20.48
C GLU A 106 0.50 -12.74 -19.76
N GLU A 107 1.57 -12.32 -20.42
CA GLU A 107 2.88 -12.15 -19.79
C GLU A 107 2.76 -11.14 -18.66
N PRO A 108 3.22 -11.46 -17.45
CA PRO A 108 3.07 -10.57 -16.31
C PRO A 108 3.87 -9.27 -16.50
N LYS A 109 3.27 -8.15 -16.15
CA LYS A 109 3.92 -6.85 -16.05
C LYS A 109 3.96 -6.36 -14.62
N TRP A 110 5.01 -5.67 -14.24
CA TRP A 110 5.01 -4.93 -13.00
C TRP A 110 4.01 -3.78 -13.10
N PHE A 111 3.11 -3.73 -12.16
CA PHE A 111 2.24 -2.58 -11.89
C PHE A 111 2.64 -1.99 -10.54
N MET A 112 2.90 -0.69 -10.47
CA MET A 112 3.32 0.02 -9.27
C MET A 112 2.35 1.14 -8.92
N GLY A 113 1.98 1.22 -7.65
CA GLY A 113 1.15 2.26 -7.06
C GLY A 113 0.91 1.96 -5.58
N TYR A 114 0.28 2.88 -4.84
CA TYR A 114 -0.12 2.71 -3.44
C TYR A 114 -1.52 3.28 -3.19
N SER A 115 -2.00 3.23 -1.93
CA SER A 115 -3.31 3.76 -1.55
C SER A 115 -4.43 3.02 -2.31
N ASP A 116 -5.31 3.71 -3.03
CA ASP A 116 -6.43 3.14 -3.78
C ASP A 116 -6.00 2.08 -4.83
N ASN A 117 -4.72 2.14 -5.30
CA ASN A 117 -4.13 1.09 -6.15
C ASN A 117 -4.06 -0.29 -5.48
N THR A 118 -4.28 -0.37 -4.18
CA THR A 118 -4.48 -1.64 -3.47
C THR A 118 -5.51 -2.51 -4.18
N ASN A 119 -6.60 -1.93 -4.68
CA ASN A 119 -7.66 -2.68 -5.36
C ASN A 119 -7.11 -3.54 -6.50
N LEU A 120 -6.33 -2.95 -7.41
CA LEU A 120 -5.73 -3.69 -8.53
C LEU A 120 -4.57 -4.59 -8.08
N LEU A 121 -3.64 -4.08 -7.26
CA LEU A 121 -2.47 -4.83 -6.82
C LEU A 121 -2.85 -6.10 -6.06
N PHE A 122 -3.84 -6.00 -5.17
CA PHE A 122 -4.34 -7.12 -4.40
C PHE A 122 -5.02 -8.17 -5.29
N LEU A 123 -5.82 -7.73 -6.26
CA LEU A 123 -6.50 -8.64 -7.18
C LEU A 123 -5.57 -9.23 -8.24
N LEU A 124 -4.56 -8.50 -8.69
CA LEU A 124 -3.48 -9.09 -9.51
C LEU A 124 -2.81 -10.27 -8.79
N ALA A 125 -2.56 -10.12 -7.48
CA ALA A 125 -1.99 -11.20 -6.68
C ALA A 125 -2.98 -12.36 -6.47
N THR A 126 -4.23 -12.08 -6.08
CA THR A 126 -5.18 -13.11 -5.64
C THR A 126 -5.95 -13.75 -6.79
N LEU A 127 -6.28 -13.01 -7.86
CA LEU A 127 -6.99 -13.52 -9.03
C LEU A 127 -6.05 -13.98 -10.16
N CYS A 128 -4.99 -13.19 -10.44
CA CYS A 128 -4.12 -13.42 -11.58
C CYS A 128 -2.81 -14.16 -11.21
N ASP A 129 -2.57 -14.36 -9.92
CA ASP A 129 -1.32 -14.93 -9.40
C ASP A 129 -0.08 -14.17 -9.88
N THR A 130 -0.19 -12.86 -10.00
CA THR A 130 0.83 -11.95 -10.52
C THR A 130 1.25 -10.97 -9.44
N ALA A 131 2.56 -10.84 -9.23
CA ALA A 131 3.12 -9.89 -8.28
C ALA A 131 3.02 -8.46 -8.80
N GLY A 132 2.73 -7.52 -7.90
CA GLY A 132 2.81 -6.08 -8.14
C GLY A 132 3.76 -5.41 -7.16
N ILE A 133 3.94 -4.09 -7.28
CA ILE A 133 4.79 -3.29 -6.42
C ILE A 133 3.92 -2.25 -5.70
N TYR A 134 3.73 -2.44 -4.38
CA TYR A 134 3.12 -1.42 -3.54
C TYR A 134 4.15 -0.33 -3.27
N GLY A 135 4.13 0.72 -4.06
CA GLY A 135 5.17 1.74 -4.08
C GLY A 135 4.68 3.08 -4.65
N PRO A 136 5.59 4.06 -4.82
CA PRO A 136 5.22 5.41 -5.20
C PRO A 136 4.45 5.48 -6.52
N CYS A 137 3.40 6.33 -6.56
CA CYS A 137 2.75 6.72 -7.81
C CYS A 137 3.62 7.70 -8.61
N ALA A 138 3.34 7.86 -9.90
CA ALA A 138 4.16 8.61 -10.83
C ALA A 138 4.42 10.06 -10.42
N ALA A 139 3.43 10.76 -9.87
CA ALA A 139 3.58 12.15 -9.43
C ALA A 139 4.60 12.32 -8.29
N ALA A 140 4.88 11.28 -7.50
CA ALA A 140 5.91 11.34 -6.45
C ALA A 140 7.31 11.52 -7.03
N PHE A 141 7.59 10.96 -8.21
CA PHE A 141 8.88 11.04 -8.89
C PHE A 141 9.17 12.44 -9.50
N GLY A 142 8.22 13.36 -9.38
CA GLY A 142 8.44 14.75 -9.75
C GLY A 142 9.24 15.57 -8.74
N MET A 143 9.48 15.05 -7.53
CA MET A 143 10.25 15.81 -6.53
C MET A 143 11.71 16.00 -6.93
N GLU A 144 12.30 17.11 -6.52
CA GLU A 144 13.70 17.45 -6.76
C GLU A 144 14.38 17.95 -5.46
N PRO A 145 15.48 17.30 -5.04
CA PRO A 145 16.04 16.03 -5.54
C PRO A 145 15.18 14.82 -5.13
N TRP A 146 15.30 13.71 -5.87
CA TRP A 146 14.67 12.46 -5.46
C TRP A 146 15.14 12.01 -4.08
N HIS A 147 14.20 11.70 -3.24
CA HIS A 147 14.46 10.99 -2.01
C HIS A 147 14.99 9.57 -2.30
N GLU A 148 15.73 8.99 -1.38
CA GLU A 148 16.30 7.64 -1.51
C GLU A 148 15.24 6.59 -1.83
N SER A 149 14.04 6.68 -1.24
CA SER A 149 12.93 5.77 -1.50
C SER A 149 12.48 5.71 -2.97
N LEU A 150 12.55 6.84 -3.69
CA LEU A 150 12.20 6.87 -5.11
C LEU A 150 13.29 6.23 -5.96
N LYS A 151 14.57 6.45 -5.61
CA LYS A 151 15.71 5.78 -6.27
C LYS A 151 15.62 4.28 -6.08
N ASN A 152 15.37 3.80 -4.86
CA ASN A 152 15.22 2.39 -4.56
C ASN A 152 14.01 1.77 -5.30
N SER A 153 12.92 2.52 -5.47
CA SER A 153 11.77 2.05 -6.26
C SER A 153 12.14 1.82 -7.73
N MET A 154 12.95 2.71 -8.32
CA MET A 154 13.47 2.50 -9.67
C MET A 154 14.47 1.33 -9.73
N GLU A 155 15.33 1.18 -8.72
CA GLU A 155 16.25 0.04 -8.62
C GLU A 155 15.52 -1.31 -8.53
N ILE A 156 14.35 -1.34 -7.88
CA ILE A 156 13.47 -2.53 -7.84
C ILE A 156 12.88 -2.78 -9.23
N LEU A 157 12.33 -1.75 -9.87
CA LEU A 157 11.74 -1.87 -11.22
C LEU A 157 12.75 -2.35 -12.26
N THR A 158 14.00 -1.90 -12.16
CA THR A 158 15.10 -2.30 -13.07
C THR A 158 15.78 -3.60 -12.64
N GLY A 159 15.45 -4.16 -11.47
CA GLY A 159 16.07 -5.38 -10.95
C GLY A 159 17.48 -5.18 -10.38
N MET A 160 17.95 -3.95 -10.26
CA MET A 160 19.24 -3.62 -9.65
C MET A 160 19.25 -3.89 -8.16
N CYS A 161 18.11 -3.66 -7.48
CA CYS A 161 17.93 -3.94 -6.06
C CYS A 161 16.94 -5.09 -5.87
N LYS A 162 17.28 -6.05 -5.00
CA LYS A 162 16.42 -7.18 -4.60
C LYS A 162 16.17 -7.23 -3.11
N LYS A 163 16.67 -6.25 -2.38
CA LYS A 163 16.49 -6.11 -0.93
C LYS A 163 16.14 -4.68 -0.64
N VAL A 164 15.08 -4.47 0.10
CA VAL A 164 14.69 -3.17 0.62
C VAL A 164 14.99 -3.09 2.11
N HIS A 165 15.23 -1.92 2.61
CA HIS A 165 15.46 -1.63 4.02
C HIS A 165 14.58 -0.45 4.44
N ASN A 166 14.34 -0.33 5.73
CA ASN A 166 13.68 0.84 6.27
C ASN A 166 14.60 2.07 6.20
N TYR A 167 13.99 3.23 6.12
CA TYR A 167 14.69 4.50 6.23
C TYR A 167 14.72 4.97 7.69
N ASP A 168 15.77 5.66 8.09
CA ASP A 168 15.94 6.14 9.46
C ASP A 168 14.90 7.18 9.88
N LYS A 169 14.28 7.83 8.89
CA LYS A 169 13.31 8.90 9.12
C LYS A 169 12.13 8.79 8.18
N TRP A 170 11.02 9.40 8.59
CA TRP A 170 9.79 9.50 7.80
C TRP A 170 9.22 10.92 7.85
N GLU A 171 8.33 11.23 6.90
CA GLU A 171 7.65 12.51 6.78
C GLU A 171 6.35 12.48 7.59
N ARG A 172 6.25 13.37 8.58
CA ARG A 172 5.02 13.58 9.34
C ARG A 172 4.08 14.56 8.64
N GLU A 173 4.66 15.62 8.09
CA GLU A 173 3.93 16.69 7.43
C GLU A 173 4.58 16.99 6.08
N GLY A 174 3.81 16.78 5.00
CA GLY A 174 4.26 17.09 3.65
C GLY A 174 4.29 18.60 3.38
N LEU A 175 5.33 19.05 2.70
CA LEU A 175 5.49 20.47 2.33
C LEU A 175 5.08 20.76 0.88
N LYS A 176 4.57 19.76 0.15
CA LYS A 176 4.16 19.91 -1.24
C LYS A 176 2.90 20.78 -1.33
N THR A 177 3.00 21.87 -2.07
CA THR A 177 1.90 22.81 -2.35
C THR A 177 1.84 23.14 -3.84
N GLU A 178 0.83 23.87 -4.27
CA GLU A 178 0.71 24.36 -5.65
C GLU A 178 1.90 25.26 -6.03
N GLU A 179 2.41 26.07 -5.09
CA GLU A 179 3.56 26.95 -5.30
C GLU A 179 4.89 26.18 -5.27
N ASN A 180 4.93 25.05 -4.56
CA ASN A 180 6.12 24.22 -4.42
C ASN A 180 5.82 22.75 -4.76
N PRO A 181 5.46 22.42 -6.01
CA PRO A 181 5.02 21.09 -6.39
C PRO A 181 6.14 20.02 -6.39
N LEU A 182 7.39 20.46 -6.41
CA LEU A 182 8.56 19.57 -6.56
C LEU A 182 9.35 19.38 -5.26
N VAL A 183 8.87 19.95 -4.15
CA VAL A 183 9.58 19.90 -2.87
C VAL A 183 9.79 18.44 -2.42
N PRO A 184 11.00 18.09 -1.93
CA PRO A 184 11.29 16.77 -1.39
C PRO A 184 10.49 16.46 -0.13
N TYR A 185 10.44 15.17 0.24
CA TYR A 185 9.85 14.75 1.51
C TYR A 185 10.48 15.46 2.71
N ASN A 186 9.65 15.93 3.60
CA ASN A 186 10.03 16.58 4.88
C ASN A 186 10.30 15.51 5.96
N VAL A 187 11.34 14.70 5.78
CA VAL A 187 11.68 13.58 6.67
C VAL A 187 12.31 14.03 7.98
N THR A 188 11.49 14.43 8.93
CA THR A 188 11.90 14.98 10.22
C THR A 188 11.87 13.97 11.36
N GLU A 189 10.92 13.03 11.32
CA GLU A 189 10.66 12.08 12.39
C GLU A 189 11.57 10.85 12.28
N LYS A 190 12.05 10.34 13.42
CA LYS A 190 12.82 9.10 13.46
C LYS A 190 11.89 7.90 13.31
N PHE A 191 12.35 6.90 12.55
CA PHE A 191 11.69 5.61 12.48
C PHE A 191 12.08 4.77 13.70
N GLU A 192 11.08 4.17 14.36
CA GLU A 192 11.26 3.21 15.45
C GLU A 192 10.58 1.89 15.09
N LEU A 193 11.35 0.80 15.02
CA LEU A 193 10.78 -0.53 14.85
C LEU A 193 10.32 -1.07 16.21
N ARG A 194 9.07 -1.45 16.30
CA ARG A 194 8.49 -2.13 17.47
C ARG A 194 8.00 -3.50 17.05
N THR A 195 8.27 -4.51 17.85
CA THR A 195 7.84 -5.88 17.60
C THR A 195 7.03 -6.41 18.76
N TRP A 196 6.07 -7.26 18.43
CA TRP A 196 5.29 -8.05 19.37
C TRP A 196 5.29 -9.49 18.90
N THR A 197 5.43 -10.43 19.85
CA THR A 197 5.25 -11.85 19.58
C THR A 197 3.91 -12.33 20.15
N ALA A 198 3.40 -13.44 19.66
CA ALA A 198 2.17 -14.03 20.20
C ALA A 198 2.30 -14.39 21.70
N GLU A 199 3.52 -14.72 22.14
CA GLU A 199 3.82 -15.01 23.54
C GLU A 199 3.70 -13.79 24.43
N ASP A 200 4.04 -12.60 23.93
CA ASP A 200 3.89 -11.33 24.66
C ASP A 200 2.42 -10.99 24.93
N GLY A 201 1.53 -11.36 24.01
CA GLY A 201 0.07 -11.22 24.18
C GLY A 201 -0.53 -12.17 25.22
N LEU A 202 0.10 -13.33 25.44
CA LEU A 202 -0.34 -14.35 26.40
C LEU A 202 0.25 -14.15 27.80
N SER A 203 1.36 -13.43 27.94
CA SER A 203 2.07 -13.26 29.23
C SER A 203 1.38 -12.27 30.18
N THR A 204 0.36 -11.54 29.75
CA THR A 204 -0.50 -10.77 30.67
C THR A 204 -1.46 -11.68 31.44
N GLY A 205 -1.00 -12.83 31.92
CA GLY A 205 -1.69 -13.89 32.62
C GLY A 205 -2.61 -13.50 33.77
N LYS A 206 -3.63 -12.72 33.44
CA LYS A 206 -4.91 -12.69 34.16
C LYS A 206 -5.97 -13.08 33.15
N GLU A 207 -6.66 -14.17 33.44
CA GLU A 207 -7.91 -14.48 32.77
C GLU A 207 -8.76 -13.20 32.73
N PRO A 208 -9.43 -12.89 31.62
CA PRO A 208 -10.36 -11.77 31.59
C PRO A 208 -11.38 -12.01 32.68
N GLU A 209 -11.36 -11.18 33.74
CA GLU A 209 -12.50 -11.11 34.67
C GLU A 209 -13.71 -10.88 33.77
N GLU A 210 -14.68 -11.76 33.85
CA GLU A 210 -15.95 -11.70 33.09
C GLU A 210 -16.49 -10.28 33.13
N ILE A 211 -16.48 -9.61 32.00
CA ILE A 211 -17.12 -8.30 31.85
C ILE A 211 -18.61 -8.54 31.84
N GLN A 212 -19.23 -8.47 33.03
CA GLN A 212 -20.65 -8.79 33.20
C GLN A 212 -21.61 -7.70 32.73
N SER A 213 -21.14 -6.49 32.40
CA SER A 213 -22.01 -5.43 31.88
C SER A 213 -21.27 -4.29 31.15
N VAL A 214 -21.98 -3.58 30.25
CA VAL A 214 -21.48 -2.39 29.56
C VAL A 214 -21.08 -1.26 30.54
N SER A 215 -21.62 -1.27 31.77
CA SER A 215 -21.26 -0.31 32.81
C SER A 215 -19.85 -0.53 33.38
N ASP A 216 -19.28 -1.73 33.23
CA ASP A 216 -17.96 -2.05 33.73
C ASP A 216 -16.88 -1.57 32.75
N CYS A 217 -17.20 -1.47 31.46
CA CYS A 217 -16.32 -0.86 30.47
C CYS A 217 -16.00 0.61 30.77
N ASN A 218 -16.91 1.34 31.40
CA ASN A 218 -16.72 2.73 31.81
C ASN A 218 -15.93 2.91 33.12
N LYS A 219 -15.74 1.82 33.87
CA LYS A 219 -14.98 1.79 35.13
C LYS A 219 -13.55 1.32 35.00
N ILE A 220 -13.16 0.82 33.81
CA ILE A 220 -11.74 0.57 33.51
C ILE A 220 -11.08 1.94 33.49
N SER A 221 -10.49 2.32 34.63
CA SER A 221 -9.84 3.61 34.78
C SER A 221 -8.74 3.73 33.72
N ARG A 222 -8.61 4.92 33.12
CA ARG A 222 -7.55 5.28 32.15
C ARG A 222 -6.16 4.85 32.60
N ASP A 223 -5.95 4.65 33.88
CA ASP A 223 -4.67 4.29 34.51
C ASP A 223 -4.37 2.77 34.49
N LYS A 224 -5.32 1.90 34.08
CA LYS A 224 -5.13 0.45 34.01
C LYS A 224 -5.07 -0.13 32.60
N VAL A 225 -5.39 0.66 31.58
CA VAL A 225 -5.04 0.36 30.20
C VAL A 225 -3.70 1.06 29.94
N SER A 226 -2.68 0.72 30.71
CA SER A 226 -1.34 0.86 30.21
C SER A 226 -1.29 -0.02 28.95
N ALA A 227 -1.20 0.58 27.79
CA ALA A 227 -0.68 -0.12 26.61
C ALA A 227 0.51 -0.91 27.13
N GLY A 228 0.44 -2.25 27.10
CA GLY A 228 1.56 -3.05 27.59
C GLY A 228 2.80 -2.42 27.03
N GLU A 229 3.75 -2.09 27.89
CA GLU A 229 4.97 -1.44 27.43
C GLU A 229 5.49 -2.28 26.26
N PRO A 230 5.90 -1.67 25.15
CA PRO A 230 6.45 -2.41 24.02
C PRO A 230 7.59 -3.25 24.58
N HIS A 231 7.39 -4.57 24.64
CA HIS A 231 8.24 -5.46 25.44
C HIS A 231 9.65 -5.59 24.92
N LYS A 232 9.98 -5.00 23.78
CA LYS A 232 11.36 -4.84 23.35
C LYS A 232 11.48 -3.80 22.24
N ILE A 233 12.14 -2.71 22.50
CA ILE A 233 12.88 -1.99 21.44
C ILE A 233 13.98 -2.96 21.04
N ILE A 234 13.93 -3.50 19.81
CA ILE A 234 15.02 -4.33 19.31
C ILE A 234 16.24 -3.45 19.24
N ASN A 235 17.13 -3.58 20.23
CA ASN A 235 18.48 -3.09 20.09
C ASN A 235 19.15 -3.94 18.98
N GLU A 236 19.99 -3.33 18.17
CA GLU A 236 20.65 -3.74 16.92
C GLU A 236 21.20 -5.19 16.80
N ARG A 237 20.87 -6.12 17.69
CA ARG A 237 21.51 -7.44 17.83
C ARG A 237 20.60 -8.65 17.63
N GLU A 238 19.30 -8.49 17.50
CA GLU A 238 18.41 -9.64 17.25
C GLU A 238 17.76 -9.48 15.87
N GLU A 239 18.21 -10.29 14.92
CA GLU A 239 17.59 -10.41 13.60
C GLU A 239 16.39 -11.35 13.70
N ILE A 240 15.20 -10.84 13.39
CA ILE A 240 14.00 -11.67 13.24
C ILE A 240 13.81 -11.92 11.75
N ALA A 241 14.04 -13.16 11.32
CA ALA A 241 13.82 -13.57 9.94
C ALA A 241 12.49 -14.31 9.81
N VAL A 242 11.58 -13.77 8.99
CA VAL A 242 10.30 -14.41 8.67
C VAL A 242 10.18 -14.56 7.16
N LYS A 243 9.69 -15.73 6.71
CA LYS A 243 9.51 -16.04 5.30
C LYS A 243 8.04 -16.34 5.01
N GLY A 244 7.51 -15.75 3.94
CA GLY A 244 6.14 -15.96 3.50
C GLY A 244 5.84 -15.19 2.20
N ARG A 245 4.62 -15.33 1.69
CA ARG A 245 4.11 -14.52 0.59
C ARG A 245 3.66 -13.17 1.11
N LEU A 246 4.17 -12.09 0.53
CA LEU A 246 3.74 -10.75 0.91
C LEU A 246 2.40 -10.43 0.24
N LEU A 247 1.40 -10.06 1.03
CA LEU A 247 0.06 -9.68 0.58
C LEU A 247 -0.46 -8.55 1.48
N GLY A 248 -1.21 -7.60 0.93
CA GLY A 248 -1.75 -6.50 1.72
C GLY A 248 -1.99 -5.22 0.94
N GLY A 249 -1.91 -4.09 1.62
CA GLY A 249 -2.13 -2.75 1.11
C GLY A 249 -2.93 -1.87 2.06
N CYS A 250 -3.68 -0.91 1.50
CA CYS A 250 -4.54 -0.01 2.24
C CYS A 250 -5.75 -0.75 2.82
N LEU A 251 -5.90 -0.71 4.14
CA LEU A 251 -6.96 -1.41 4.87
C LEU A 251 -8.36 -0.88 4.50
N ASP A 252 -8.46 0.40 4.12
CA ASP A 252 -9.69 1.02 3.63
C ASP A 252 -10.19 0.29 2.37
N CYS A 253 -9.30 -0.03 1.44
CA CYS A 253 -9.59 -0.79 0.23
C CYS A 253 -9.82 -2.27 0.53
N LEU A 254 -8.97 -2.89 1.36
CA LEU A 254 -9.06 -4.32 1.69
C LEU A 254 -10.37 -4.66 2.38
N ALA A 255 -10.82 -3.83 3.33
CA ALA A 255 -12.11 -4.00 3.99
C ALA A 255 -13.29 -3.90 3.01
N THR A 256 -13.17 -3.05 2.00
CA THR A 256 -14.18 -2.92 0.92
C THR A 256 -14.20 -4.13 0.00
N LEU A 257 -13.05 -4.75 -0.28
CA LEU A 257 -12.94 -5.95 -1.13
C LEU A 257 -13.46 -7.21 -0.44
N CYS A 258 -13.33 -7.28 0.88
CA CYS A 258 -13.68 -8.45 1.68
C CYS A 258 -15.16 -8.83 1.52
N GLY A 259 -15.43 -10.08 1.15
CA GLY A 259 -16.76 -10.62 0.95
C GLY A 259 -17.42 -10.23 -0.38
N THR A 260 -16.74 -9.52 -1.27
CA THR A 260 -17.22 -9.26 -2.63
C THR A 260 -16.96 -10.47 -3.54
N LYS A 261 -17.52 -10.46 -4.75
CA LYS A 261 -17.24 -11.50 -5.77
C LYS A 261 -15.74 -11.60 -6.14
N PHE A 262 -14.97 -10.57 -5.87
CA PHE A 262 -13.52 -10.49 -6.13
C PHE A 262 -12.68 -11.09 -4.99
N ASP A 263 -13.26 -11.35 -3.83
CA ASP A 263 -12.57 -11.95 -2.69
C ASP A 263 -12.20 -13.40 -2.99
N LYS A 264 -10.90 -13.65 -3.18
CA LYS A 264 -10.29 -14.96 -3.47
C LYS A 264 -9.13 -15.25 -2.51
N VAL A 265 -9.19 -14.68 -1.31
CA VAL A 265 -8.13 -14.88 -0.31
C VAL A 265 -8.10 -16.31 0.20
N GLU A 266 -9.23 -17.00 0.29
CA GLU A 266 -9.26 -18.41 0.69
C GLU A 266 -8.49 -19.28 -0.31
N GLU A 267 -8.72 -19.09 -1.61
CA GLU A 267 -8.02 -19.81 -2.68
C GLU A 267 -6.53 -19.48 -2.69
N PHE A 268 -6.17 -18.23 -2.46
CA PHE A 268 -4.77 -17.80 -2.32
C PHE A 268 -4.09 -18.46 -1.11
N ASN A 269 -4.73 -18.47 0.04
CA ASN A 269 -4.24 -19.11 1.26
C ASN A 269 -4.04 -20.61 1.07
N GLU A 270 -4.97 -21.31 0.44
CA GLU A 270 -4.82 -22.76 0.13
C GLU A 270 -3.67 -23.00 -0.84
N LYS A 271 -3.55 -22.18 -1.89
CA LYS A 271 -2.47 -22.28 -2.86
C LYS A 271 -1.09 -22.12 -2.25
N TYR A 272 -0.95 -21.21 -1.29
CA TYR A 272 0.33 -20.85 -0.66
C TYR A 272 0.42 -21.29 0.80
N LYS A 273 -0.30 -22.36 1.18
CA LYS A 273 -0.35 -22.82 2.57
C LYS A 273 1.02 -23.19 3.16
N GLU A 274 1.92 -23.73 2.36
CA GLU A 274 3.28 -24.10 2.80
C GLU A 274 4.16 -22.86 3.00
N ASP A 275 4.00 -21.84 2.14
CA ASP A 275 4.74 -20.59 2.23
C ASP A 275 4.25 -19.73 3.39
N GLY A 276 2.93 -19.68 3.60
CA GLY A 276 2.23 -18.76 4.50
C GLY A 276 2.24 -17.32 3.99
N VAL A 277 1.46 -16.47 4.63
CA VAL A 277 1.26 -15.06 4.24
C VAL A 277 1.88 -14.12 5.25
N LEU A 278 2.63 -13.15 4.76
CA LEU A 278 3.08 -11.98 5.48
C LEU A 278 2.23 -10.80 5.04
N TRP A 279 1.40 -10.30 5.95
CA TRP A 279 0.53 -9.17 5.67
C TRP A 279 1.25 -7.85 5.87
N PHE A 280 1.12 -6.93 4.91
CA PHE A 280 1.48 -5.54 5.11
C PHE A 280 0.20 -4.69 5.04
N LEU A 281 -0.06 -3.92 6.07
CA LEU A 281 -1.31 -3.17 6.23
C LEU A 281 -0.99 -1.70 6.56
N GLU A 282 -1.66 -0.79 5.89
CA GLU A 282 -1.69 0.63 6.21
C GLU A 282 -3.14 1.12 6.18
N ALA A 283 -3.43 2.24 6.82
CA ALA A 283 -4.75 2.85 6.81
C ALA A 283 -4.62 4.35 6.53
N CYS A 284 -5.47 4.86 5.65
CA CYS A 284 -5.47 6.26 5.24
C CYS A 284 -6.53 7.06 6.01
N ASP A 285 -7.80 6.71 5.86
CA ASP A 285 -8.95 7.47 6.39
C ASP A 285 -9.62 6.80 7.58
N LEU A 286 -9.37 5.51 7.79
CA LEU A 286 -9.94 4.78 8.92
C LEU A 286 -9.42 5.33 10.25
N ASN A 287 -10.33 5.75 11.12
CA ASN A 287 -10.01 6.00 12.50
C ASN A 287 -9.75 4.68 13.27
N VAL A 288 -9.28 4.76 14.51
CA VAL A 288 -8.93 3.58 15.33
C VAL A 288 -10.06 2.55 15.39
N MET A 289 -11.31 2.99 15.53
CA MET A 289 -12.47 2.08 15.58
C MET A 289 -12.77 1.48 14.21
N GLY A 290 -12.54 2.23 13.14
CA GLY A 290 -12.63 1.74 11.75
C GLY A 290 -11.58 0.66 11.48
N ILE A 291 -10.32 0.92 11.83
CA ILE A 291 -9.23 -0.06 11.73
C ILE A 291 -9.57 -1.35 12.47
N ARG A 292 -10.03 -1.23 13.73
CA ARG A 292 -10.40 -2.40 14.54
C ARG A 292 -11.52 -3.22 13.90
N ARG A 293 -12.55 -2.56 13.38
CA ARG A 293 -13.66 -3.23 12.69
C ARG A 293 -13.24 -3.89 11.38
N ALA A 294 -12.40 -3.22 10.60
CA ALA A 294 -11.85 -3.78 9.37
C ALA A 294 -11.01 -5.03 9.65
N LEU A 295 -10.09 -4.96 10.61
CA LEU A 295 -9.29 -6.13 11.01
C LEU A 295 -10.16 -7.28 11.51
N TRP A 296 -11.18 -7.00 12.33
CA TRP A 296 -12.15 -8.00 12.77
C TRP A 296 -12.89 -8.64 11.58
N GLN A 297 -13.35 -7.83 10.61
CA GLN A 297 -14.03 -8.34 9.42
C GLN A 297 -13.14 -9.27 8.60
N LEU A 298 -11.87 -8.89 8.37
CA LEU A 298 -10.92 -9.70 7.62
C LEU A 298 -10.62 -11.02 8.34
N ASP A 299 -10.49 -10.99 9.67
CA ASP A 299 -10.25 -12.18 10.49
C ASP A 299 -11.45 -13.15 10.47
N GLU A 300 -12.66 -12.66 10.74
CA GLU A 300 -13.89 -13.45 10.69
C GLU A 300 -14.17 -14.03 9.27
N SER A 301 -13.73 -13.34 8.23
CA SER A 301 -13.80 -13.82 6.84
C SER A 301 -12.70 -14.84 6.51
N GLY A 302 -11.81 -15.14 7.45
CA GLY A 302 -10.76 -16.14 7.30
C GLY A 302 -9.54 -15.69 6.50
N TRP A 303 -9.37 -14.40 6.25
CA TRP A 303 -8.22 -13.90 5.51
C TRP A 303 -6.90 -14.22 6.21
N PHE A 304 -6.89 -14.21 7.54
CA PHE A 304 -5.68 -14.39 8.32
C PHE A 304 -5.35 -15.85 8.70
N LYS A 305 -6.12 -16.84 8.20
CA LYS A 305 -5.93 -18.27 8.53
C LYS A 305 -4.53 -18.81 8.27
N ASN A 306 -3.82 -18.27 7.27
CA ASN A 306 -2.48 -18.73 6.90
C ASN A 306 -1.39 -17.68 7.17
N THR A 307 -1.62 -16.81 8.15
CA THR A 307 -0.71 -15.71 8.49
C THR A 307 0.53 -16.20 9.22
N LYS A 308 1.70 -15.75 8.77
CA LYS A 308 2.99 -15.90 9.45
C LYS A 308 3.47 -14.64 10.16
N GLY A 309 2.91 -13.49 9.81
CA GLY A 309 3.24 -12.21 10.44
C GLY A 309 2.53 -11.05 9.80
N PHE A 310 2.61 -9.92 10.48
CA PHE A 310 2.08 -8.64 10.02
C PHE A 310 3.18 -7.60 10.01
N PHE A 311 3.31 -6.91 8.88
CA PHE A 311 4.03 -5.66 8.79
C PHE A 311 3.00 -4.53 8.81
N LYS A 312 3.09 -3.69 9.79
CA LYS A 312 2.19 -2.57 9.94
C LYS A 312 2.87 -1.31 9.40
N MET A 313 2.26 -0.66 8.40
CA MET A 313 2.77 0.57 7.78
C MET A 313 1.99 1.77 8.32
N GLU A 314 2.66 2.86 8.68
CA GLU A 314 2.01 4.08 9.17
C GLU A 314 1.82 5.10 8.04
N MET A 315 0.59 5.58 7.84
CA MET A 315 0.38 6.85 7.14
C MET A 315 -0.38 7.90 7.95
N LEU A 316 -1.27 7.58 8.87
CA LEU A 316 -2.14 8.62 9.47
C LEU A 316 -2.50 8.50 10.96
N LEU A 317 -2.03 7.51 11.70
CA LEU A 317 -2.41 7.38 13.13
C LEU A 317 -1.91 8.50 14.05
N LEU A 318 -0.97 9.33 13.60
CA LEU A 318 -0.43 10.44 14.38
C LEU A 318 -1.37 11.65 14.50
N LYS A 319 -2.29 11.84 13.57
CA LYS A 319 -3.28 12.93 13.67
C LYS A 319 -4.24 12.74 14.84
N ILE A 320 -4.55 11.50 15.18
CA ILE A 320 -5.48 11.14 16.26
C ILE A 320 -4.82 11.26 17.65
N ILE A 321 -3.50 11.03 17.74
CA ILE A 321 -2.77 11.13 19.01
C ILE A 321 -2.53 12.58 19.43
N SER A 322 -2.38 13.51 18.47
CA SER A 322 -2.16 14.94 18.76
C SER A 322 -3.43 15.67 19.22
N GLU A 323 -4.62 15.14 18.97
CA GLU A 323 -5.91 15.74 19.34
C GLU A 323 -6.54 15.15 20.62
N GLY A 324 -5.81 14.34 21.37
CA GLY A 324 -6.15 14.01 22.76
C GLY A 324 -7.13 12.87 23.00
N ASP A 325 -7.53 12.09 22.00
CA ASP A 325 -8.39 10.94 22.18
C ASP A 325 -7.63 9.61 22.08
N CYS A 326 -7.50 9.00 23.25
CA CYS A 326 -6.82 7.76 23.58
C CYS A 326 -7.19 6.56 22.71
N TYR A 327 -6.22 5.88 22.17
CA TYR A 327 -5.87 4.46 22.20
C TYR A 327 -4.81 4.21 21.13
N GLY A 328 -3.54 4.17 21.57
CA GLY A 328 -2.40 3.99 20.71
C GLY A 328 -2.29 2.56 20.16
N TYR A 329 -2.23 2.46 18.85
CA TYR A 329 -1.51 1.41 18.16
C TYR A 329 -0.53 2.11 17.23
N GLN A 330 0.76 1.96 17.50
CA GLN A 330 1.82 2.48 16.63
C GLN A 330 2.15 1.43 15.57
N ILE A 331 2.32 1.89 14.35
CA ILE A 331 2.52 1.04 13.20
C ILE A 331 3.69 1.59 12.38
N GLY A 332 4.67 0.77 12.07
CA GLY A 332 5.86 1.20 11.33
C GLY A 332 5.79 0.93 9.82
N ARG A 333 6.35 1.82 9.00
CA ARG A 333 6.44 1.67 7.54
C ARG A 333 7.49 0.64 7.16
N ALA A 334 7.10 -0.35 6.35
CA ALA A 334 8.01 -1.04 5.45
C ALA A 334 7.67 -0.60 4.00
N HIS A 335 8.64 -0.07 3.28
CA HIS A 335 8.51 0.07 1.84
C HIS A 335 9.04 -1.21 1.20
N VAL A 336 8.21 -1.87 0.43
CA VAL A 336 8.63 -2.94 -0.48
C VAL A 336 8.62 -2.38 -1.88
#